data_20b65d5b24a02a272b2ed2e6865cb148
#
_entry.id   20b65d5b24a02a272b2ed2e6865cb148
#
_cell.length_a   1.000
_cell.length_b   1.000
_cell.length_c   1.000
_cell.angle_alpha   90.00
_cell.angle_beta   90.00
_cell.angle_gamma   90.00
#
_symmetry.space_group_name_H-M   'P 1'
#
loop_
_entity.id
_entity.type
_entity.pdbx_description
1 polymer ?
#
loop_
_entity_poly.entity_id
_entity_poly.type
_entity_poly.pdbx_seq_one_letter_code
_entity_poly.pdbx_strand_id
1 'polypeptide(L)'
;TEGHHGMISQVEGLAKALKTEFHHKIVRLNWLWNYVPAKLTPISEIILKDKRYITEAKDFDLVISCGRKSVIPSVILKKKNTKIFTIHIQDPKISHKNFNAIIAPEHDDLKGENVISSKGAIHYITQLEIESAKNYLIDKIKDANIVSIILGGPNKYYSFSDEELIQVFKKIKTSFISQGYKALIIPSMRTPKRIIDLAMKEFITEGFVVNHV
;
A
#
# COMPACT_ATOMS: atom_id res chain seq x y z
N THR A 1 -6.58 -9.17 1.28
CA THR A 1 -6.45 -7.79 0.73
C THR A 1 -7.09 -7.69 -0.65
N GLU A 2 -7.04 -6.48 -1.25
CA GLU A 2 -7.42 -6.24 -2.66
C GLU A 2 -6.29 -6.57 -3.66
N GLY A 3 -5.10 -6.92 -3.18
CA GLY A 3 -3.94 -7.25 -4.01
C GLY A 3 -3.00 -6.09 -4.31
N HIS A 4 -3.25 -4.88 -3.79
CA HIS A 4 -2.31 -3.76 -3.94
C HIS A 4 -1.13 -3.90 -2.98
N HIS A 5 0.09 -3.65 -3.47
CA HIS A 5 1.33 -3.81 -2.70
C HIS A 5 1.31 -3.12 -1.32
N GLY A 6 0.81 -1.88 -1.24
CA GLY A 6 0.70 -1.18 0.04
C GLY A 6 -0.23 -1.86 1.05
N MET A 7 -1.29 -2.54 0.58
CA MET A 7 -2.19 -3.32 1.46
C MET A 7 -1.57 -4.65 1.86
N ILE A 8 -0.88 -5.31 0.93
CA ILE A 8 -0.14 -6.55 1.19
C ILE A 8 0.92 -6.29 2.25
N SER A 9 1.74 -5.27 2.06
CA SER A 9 2.78 -4.86 3.01
C SER A 9 2.24 -4.62 4.42
N GLN A 10 1.05 -4.04 4.54
CA GLN A 10 0.43 -3.78 5.84
C GLN A 10 -0.03 -5.06 6.54
N VAL A 11 -0.76 -5.95 5.84
CA VAL A 11 -1.26 -7.20 6.47
C VAL A 11 -0.14 -8.18 6.78
N GLU A 12 0.83 -8.32 5.86
CA GLU A 12 1.98 -9.20 6.08
C GLU A 12 2.92 -8.63 7.14
N GLY A 13 3.10 -7.30 7.17
CA GLY A 13 3.88 -6.64 8.21
C GLY A 13 3.32 -6.90 9.60
N LEU A 14 2.00 -6.80 9.76
CA LEU A 14 1.35 -7.13 11.02
C LEU A 14 1.46 -8.62 11.36
N ALA A 15 1.23 -9.52 10.41
CA ALA A 15 1.35 -10.96 10.63
C ALA A 15 2.77 -11.36 11.05
N LYS A 16 3.79 -10.83 10.38
CA LYS A 16 5.20 -11.04 10.75
C LYS A 16 5.51 -10.49 12.15
N ALA A 17 5.00 -9.30 12.49
CA ALA A 17 5.19 -8.71 13.83
C ALA A 17 4.55 -9.56 14.94
N LEU A 18 3.40 -10.18 14.64
CA LEU A 18 2.73 -11.12 15.54
C LEU A 18 3.40 -12.51 15.60
N LYS A 19 4.43 -12.73 14.75
CA LYS A 19 5.15 -14.03 14.62
C LYS A 19 4.21 -15.19 14.31
N THR A 20 3.21 -14.95 13.46
CA THR A 20 2.24 -15.97 13.03
C THR A 20 2.59 -16.48 11.64
N GLU A 21 2.34 -17.75 11.40
CA GLU A 21 2.24 -18.26 10.03
C GLU A 21 0.99 -17.68 9.37
N PHE A 22 1.08 -17.34 8.10
CA PHE A 22 -0.04 -16.73 7.39
C PHE A 22 -0.16 -17.19 5.95
N HIS A 23 -1.38 -17.17 5.45
CA HIS A 23 -1.72 -17.37 4.04
C HIS A 23 -2.34 -16.11 3.48
N HIS A 24 -1.68 -15.47 2.53
CA HIS A 24 -2.22 -14.28 1.90
C HIS A 24 -3.28 -14.65 0.85
N LYS A 25 -4.44 -14.02 0.94
CA LYS A 25 -5.56 -14.19 0.00
C LYS A 25 -5.96 -12.84 -0.60
N ILE A 26 -6.10 -12.84 -1.94
CA ILE A 26 -6.65 -11.69 -2.66
C ILE A 26 -8.15 -11.85 -2.78
N VAL A 27 -8.88 -10.93 -2.18
CA VAL A 27 -10.34 -10.89 -2.24
C VAL A 27 -10.80 -10.36 -3.59
N ARG A 28 -11.65 -11.12 -4.26
CA ARG A 28 -12.30 -10.72 -5.51
C ARG A 28 -13.80 -10.68 -5.31
N LEU A 29 -14.38 -9.52 -5.56
CA LEU A 29 -15.83 -9.35 -5.54
C LEU A 29 -16.43 -9.55 -6.93
N ASN A 30 -17.70 -9.88 -7.01
CA ASN A 30 -18.46 -9.82 -8.23
C ASN A 30 -18.48 -8.38 -8.75
N TRP A 31 -18.54 -8.20 -10.08
CA TRP A 31 -18.28 -6.93 -10.76
C TRP A 31 -19.05 -5.74 -10.18
N LEU A 32 -20.32 -5.91 -9.86
CA LEU A 32 -21.17 -4.87 -9.29
C LEU A 32 -20.62 -4.34 -7.96
N TRP A 33 -20.18 -5.24 -7.06
CA TRP A 33 -19.72 -4.90 -5.73
C TRP A 33 -18.32 -4.26 -5.70
N ASN A 34 -17.61 -4.28 -6.82
CA ASN A 34 -16.35 -3.56 -6.94
C ASN A 34 -16.52 -2.03 -6.85
N TYR A 35 -17.72 -1.53 -7.14
CA TYR A 35 -18.02 -0.09 -7.17
C TYR A 35 -18.89 0.36 -5.99
N VAL A 36 -19.53 -0.58 -5.29
CA VAL A 36 -20.41 -0.28 -4.17
C VAL A 36 -19.59 -0.04 -2.91
N PRO A 37 -19.84 1.05 -2.15
CA PRO A 37 -19.20 1.28 -0.85
C PRO A 37 -19.52 0.15 0.14
N ALA A 38 -18.57 -0.16 1.06
CA ALA A 38 -18.75 -1.22 2.06
C ALA A 38 -20.05 -1.05 2.89
N LYS A 39 -20.43 0.19 3.21
CA LYS A 39 -21.67 0.51 3.95
C LYS A 39 -22.95 0.04 3.25
N LEU A 40 -22.95 0.00 1.91
CA LEU A 40 -24.10 -0.41 1.10
C LEU A 40 -23.98 -1.85 0.56
N THR A 41 -22.87 -2.51 0.85
CA THR A 41 -22.64 -3.89 0.41
C THR A 41 -23.27 -4.87 1.39
N PRO A 42 -24.10 -5.84 0.93
CA PRO A 42 -24.74 -6.79 1.82
C PRO A 42 -23.72 -7.75 2.47
N ILE A 43 -23.97 -8.12 3.72
CA ILE A 43 -23.15 -9.12 4.42
C ILE A 43 -23.62 -10.51 3.98
N SER A 44 -23.27 -10.88 2.77
CA SER A 44 -23.66 -12.16 2.13
C SER A 44 -22.58 -12.62 1.17
N GLU A 45 -22.39 -13.94 1.05
CA GLU A 45 -21.43 -14.55 0.13
C GLU A 45 -21.72 -14.26 -1.35
N ILE A 46 -22.90 -13.76 -1.69
CA ILE A 46 -23.27 -13.40 -3.06
C ILE A 46 -22.34 -12.33 -3.64
N ILE A 47 -21.69 -11.54 -2.79
CA ILE A 47 -20.74 -10.51 -3.21
C ILE A 47 -19.42 -11.09 -3.71
N LEU A 48 -19.07 -12.33 -3.31
CA LEU A 48 -17.78 -12.94 -3.58
C LEU A 48 -17.79 -13.60 -4.96
N LYS A 49 -16.75 -13.32 -5.74
CA LYS A 49 -16.49 -14.04 -7.00
C LYS A 49 -16.02 -15.49 -6.74
N ASP A 50 -15.26 -15.70 -5.66
CA ASP A 50 -14.76 -17.00 -5.23
C ASP A 50 -15.19 -17.28 -3.79
N LYS A 51 -16.07 -18.26 -3.62
CA LYS A 51 -16.59 -18.65 -2.30
C LYS A 51 -15.62 -19.53 -1.51
N ARG A 52 -14.58 -20.09 -2.14
CA ARG A 52 -13.54 -20.86 -1.47
C ARG A 52 -12.85 -20.07 -0.38
N TYR A 53 -12.77 -18.74 -0.55
CA TYR A 53 -12.30 -17.81 0.48
C TYR A 53 -12.94 -18.08 1.86
N ILE A 54 -14.23 -18.35 1.91
CA ILE A 54 -14.96 -18.60 3.16
C ILE A 54 -14.69 -20.02 3.70
N THR A 55 -14.63 -21.02 2.81
CA THR A 55 -14.42 -22.41 3.24
C THR A 55 -13.01 -22.66 3.72
N GLU A 56 -12.02 -22.08 3.07
CA GLU A 56 -10.61 -22.20 3.45
C GLU A 56 -10.27 -21.45 4.74
N ALA A 57 -11.05 -20.43 5.11
CA ALA A 57 -10.80 -19.66 6.32
C ALA A 57 -11.38 -20.28 7.61
N LYS A 58 -12.03 -21.44 7.55
CA LYS A 58 -12.65 -22.06 8.72
C LYS A 58 -11.64 -22.47 9.80
N ASP A 59 -10.43 -22.80 9.39
CA ASP A 59 -9.39 -23.36 10.26
C ASP A 59 -8.41 -22.27 10.77
N PHE A 60 -8.68 -21.00 10.50
CA PHE A 60 -7.84 -19.89 10.97
C PHE A 60 -8.42 -19.27 12.24
N ASP A 61 -7.55 -18.95 13.19
CA ASP A 61 -7.90 -18.24 14.42
C ASP A 61 -7.91 -16.71 14.22
N LEU A 62 -7.16 -16.22 13.24
CA LEU A 62 -6.95 -14.79 12.98
C LEU A 62 -7.17 -14.45 11.50
N VAL A 63 -7.92 -13.39 11.25
CA VAL A 63 -8.04 -12.78 9.93
C VAL A 63 -7.60 -11.32 9.99
N ILE A 64 -6.54 -11.00 9.26
CA ILE A 64 -6.07 -9.62 9.07
C ILE A 64 -6.50 -9.16 7.69
N SER A 65 -7.21 -8.04 7.62
CA SER A 65 -7.73 -7.49 6.37
C SER A 65 -7.32 -6.03 6.18
N CYS A 66 -7.15 -5.63 4.92
CA CYS A 66 -6.85 -4.24 4.55
C CYS A 66 -7.51 -3.91 3.21
N GLY A 67 -8.08 -2.72 3.14
CA GLY A 67 -8.73 -2.21 1.94
C GLY A 67 -10.24 -2.47 1.88
N ARG A 68 -10.93 -1.63 1.11
CA ARG A 68 -12.40 -1.56 1.06
C ARG A 68 -13.07 -2.88 0.70
N LYS A 69 -12.53 -3.61 -0.29
CA LYS A 69 -13.14 -4.86 -0.76
C LYS A 69 -13.00 -6.01 0.22
N SER A 70 -12.08 -5.93 1.17
CA SER A 70 -11.88 -6.96 2.20
C SER A 70 -12.74 -6.74 3.46
N VAL A 71 -13.39 -5.58 3.60
CA VAL A 71 -14.22 -5.23 4.76
C VAL A 71 -15.35 -6.24 4.95
N ILE A 72 -16.28 -6.32 4.00
CA ILE A 72 -17.46 -7.18 4.12
C ILE A 72 -17.10 -8.68 4.13
N PRO A 73 -16.15 -9.17 3.29
CA PRO A 73 -15.67 -10.55 3.41
C PRO A 73 -15.16 -10.94 4.81
N SER A 74 -14.44 -10.04 5.49
CA SER A 74 -13.99 -10.28 6.87
C SER A 74 -15.15 -10.35 7.86
N VAL A 75 -16.17 -9.52 7.69
CA VAL A 75 -17.40 -9.57 8.50
C VAL A 75 -18.18 -10.88 8.26
N ILE A 76 -18.24 -11.36 7.02
CA ILE A 76 -18.86 -12.65 6.70
C ILE A 76 -18.15 -13.80 7.45
N LEU A 77 -16.80 -13.82 7.40
CA LEU A 77 -16.00 -14.81 8.11
C LEU A 77 -16.27 -14.78 9.61
N LYS A 78 -16.24 -13.59 10.23
CA LYS A 78 -16.54 -13.41 11.65
C LYS A 78 -17.93 -13.90 12.04
N LYS A 79 -18.95 -13.65 11.20
CA LYS A 79 -20.32 -14.13 11.45
C LYS A 79 -20.45 -15.64 11.34
N LYS A 80 -19.69 -16.27 10.43
CA LYS A 80 -19.72 -17.73 10.26
C LYS A 80 -18.94 -18.47 11.31
N ASN A 81 -17.85 -17.90 11.78
CA ASN A 81 -17.05 -18.45 12.86
C ASN A 81 -16.72 -17.32 13.87
N THR A 82 -17.50 -17.26 14.94
CA THR A 82 -17.35 -16.24 15.98
C THR A 82 -16.04 -16.35 16.76
N LYS A 83 -15.33 -17.49 16.67
CA LYS A 83 -14.03 -17.70 17.31
C LYS A 83 -12.91 -16.97 16.58
N ILE A 84 -13.09 -16.68 15.28
CA ILE A 84 -12.08 -15.96 14.50
C ILE A 84 -11.89 -14.55 15.08
N PHE A 85 -10.64 -14.22 15.43
CA PHE A 85 -10.27 -12.85 15.76
C PHE A 85 -10.05 -12.05 14.48
N THR A 86 -10.71 -10.91 14.33
CA THR A 86 -10.64 -10.12 13.11
C THR A 86 -9.97 -8.78 13.36
N ILE A 87 -8.93 -8.48 12.58
CA ILE A 87 -8.26 -7.19 12.55
C ILE A 87 -8.49 -6.56 11.17
N HIS A 88 -8.94 -5.32 11.14
CA HIS A 88 -8.98 -4.53 9.92
C HIS A 88 -7.98 -3.38 9.99
N ILE A 89 -7.18 -3.22 8.95
CA ILE A 89 -6.22 -2.11 8.83
C ILE A 89 -6.84 -1.05 7.94
N GLN A 90 -6.84 0.20 8.38
CA GLN A 90 -7.52 1.39 7.88
C GLN A 90 -8.98 1.49 8.37
N ASP A 91 -9.63 2.62 8.05
CA ASP A 91 -11.03 2.83 8.39
C ASP A 91 -11.95 1.94 7.52
N PRO A 92 -12.71 1.01 8.10
CA PRO A 92 -13.59 0.13 7.35
C PRO A 92 -14.82 0.82 6.76
N LYS A 93 -15.12 2.08 7.16
CA LYS A 93 -16.30 2.85 6.76
C LYS A 93 -17.64 2.16 7.08
N ILE A 94 -17.63 1.23 8.04
CA ILE A 94 -18.81 0.57 8.64
C ILE A 94 -18.63 0.52 10.15
N SER A 95 -19.63 0.03 10.87
CA SER A 95 -19.55 -0.09 12.34
C SER A 95 -18.32 -0.86 12.80
N HIS A 96 -17.52 -0.27 13.68
CA HIS A 96 -16.31 -0.85 14.25
C HIS A 96 -16.58 -2.14 15.04
N LYS A 97 -17.79 -2.31 15.57
CA LYS A 97 -18.23 -3.52 16.29
C LYS A 97 -18.19 -4.80 15.46
N ASN A 98 -18.06 -4.69 14.13
CA ASN A 98 -17.89 -5.84 13.25
C ASN A 98 -16.50 -6.47 13.32
N PHE A 99 -15.53 -5.82 13.96
CA PHE A 99 -14.14 -6.27 14.09
C PHE A 99 -13.75 -6.38 15.56
N ASN A 100 -12.79 -7.26 15.88
CA ASN A 100 -12.20 -7.32 17.21
C ASN A 100 -11.22 -6.15 17.42
N ALA A 101 -10.45 -5.79 16.38
CA ALA A 101 -9.58 -4.63 16.40
C ALA A 101 -9.55 -3.95 15.03
N ILE A 102 -9.33 -2.64 15.04
CA ILE A 102 -9.08 -1.82 13.85
C ILE A 102 -7.78 -1.09 14.10
N ILE A 103 -6.88 -1.10 13.12
CA ILE A 103 -5.62 -0.35 13.19
C ILE A 103 -5.67 0.74 12.13
N ALA A 104 -5.60 1.99 12.53
CA ALA A 104 -5.66 3.13 11.62
C ALA A 104 -4.52 4.11 11.92
N PRO A 105 -3.94 4.76 10.90
CA PRO A 105 -2.97 5.82 11.12
C PRO A 105 -3.57 7.00 11.88
N GLU A 106 -2.77 7.68 12.70
CA GLU A 106 -3.20 8.85 13.47
C GLU A 106 -3.86 9.94 12.62
N HIS A 107 -3.37 10.13 11.38
CA HIS A 107 -3.91 11.15 10.49
C HIS A 107 -5.32 10.85 9.96
N ASP A 108 -5.83 9.63 10.12
CA ASP A 108 -7.22 9.28 9.80
C ASP A 108 -8.20 9.70 10.91
N ASP A 109 -7.70 10.12 12.08
CA ASP A 109 -8.45 10.53 13.29
C ASP A 109 -9.59 9.57 13.65
N LEU A 110 -9.37 8.26 13.42
CA LEU A 110 -10.35 7.23 13.73
C LEU A 110 -10.34 6.92 15.23
N LYS A 111 -11.50 6.97 15.88
CA LYS A 111 -11.66 6.72 17.32
C LYS A 111 -12.67 5.61 17.58
N GLY A 112 -12.41 4.82 18.61
CA GLY A 112 -13.29 3.73 19.05
C GLY A 112 -12.62 2.87 20.11
N GLU A 113 -13.40 2.13 20.89
CA GLU A 113 -12.89 1.26 21.96
C GLU A 113 -11.96 0.16 21.44
N ASN A 114 -12.15 -0.29 20.20
CA ASN A 114 -11.36 -1.32 19.53
C ASN A 114 -10.48 -0.75 18.42
N VAL A 115 -10.20 0.57 18.44
CA VAL A 115 -9.32 1.23 17.47
C VAL A 115 -7.95 1.45 18.09
N ILE A 116 -6.93 0.97 17.40
CA ILE A 116 -5.52 1.16 17.72
C ILE A 116 -4.96 2.17 16.72
N SER A 117 -4.47 3.30 17.24
CA SER A 117 -3.85 4.34 16.42
C SER A 117 -2.37 4.03 16.19
N SER A 118 -1.91 4.11 14.94
CA SER A 118 -0.51 3.93 14.57
C SER A 118 0.08 5.25 14.05
N LYS A 119 1.36 5.52 14.35
CA LYS A 119 2.04 6.75 13.89
C LYS A 119 2.11 6.86 12.36
N GLY A 120 2.12 5.74 11.66
CA GLY A 120 2.16 5.66 10.21
C GLY A 120 1.56 4.35 9.71
N ALA A 121 1.66 4.11 8.41
CA ALA A 121 1.24 2.85 7.82
C ALA A 121 2.13 1.70 8.33
N ILE A 122 1.51 0.58 8.67
CA ILE A 122 2.21 -0.66 8.98
C ILE A 122 2.92 -1.15 7.70
N HIS A 123 4.10 -1.73 7.85
CA HIS A 123 4.86 -2.33 6.75
C HIS A 123 5.73 -3.48 7.24
N TYR A 124 6.20 -4.31 6.33
CA TYR A 124 7.09 -5.43 6.65
C TYR A 124 8.58 -5.09 6.54
N ILE A 125 8.93 -3.87 6.15
CA ILE A 125 10.33 -3.49 5.93
C ILE A 125 11.05 -3.43 7.28
N THR A 126 12.04 -4.30 7.44
CA THR A 126 12.92 -4.39 8.60
C THR A 126 14.32 -3.92 8.26
N GLN A 127 15.18 -3.74 9.27
CA GLN A 127 16.58 -3.42 9.04
C GLN A 127 17.30 -4.49 8.21
N LEU A 128 16.97 -5.77 8.40
CA LEU A 128 17.53 -6.88 7.63
C LEU A 128 17.13 -6.80 6.15
N GLU A 129 15.88 -6.44 5.86
CA GLU A 129 15.41 -6.26 4.47
C GLU A 129 16.09 -5.05 3.81
N ILE A 130 16.32 -3.96 4.56
CA ILE A 130 17.09 -2.81 4.07
C ILE A 130 18.53 -3.21 3.75
N GLU A 131 19.17 -3.97 4.64
CA GLU A 131 20.55 -4.43 4.45
C GLU A 131 20.67 -5.39 3.27
N SER A 132 19.75 -6.32 3.10
CA SER A 132 19.73 -7.23 1.96
C SER A 132 19.49 -6.52 0.63
N ALA A 133 18.67 -5.45 0.64
CA ALA A 133 18.39 -4.65 -0.54
C ALA A 133 19.53 -3.73 -0.98
N LYS A 134 20.53 -3.45 -0.13
CA LYS A 134 21.67 -2.58 -0.47
C LYS A 134 22.37 -3.00 -1.75
N ASN A 135 22.51 -4.29 -1.98
CA ASN A 135 23.23 -4.82 -3.13
C ASN A 135 22.46 -4.64 -4.47
N TYR A 136 21.16 -4.40 -4.41
CA TYR A 136 20.35 -4.28 -5.64
C TYR A 136 20.73 -3.10 -6.53
N LEU A 137 21.18 -2.00 -5.93
CA LEU A 137 21.58 -0.80 -6.67
C LEU A 137 23.08 -0.53 -6.65
N ILE A 138 23.87 -1.37 -5.93
CA ILE A 138 25.28 -1.10 -5.64
C ILE A 138 26.10 -0.84 -6.90
N ASP A 139 25.87 -1.62 -7.96
CA ASP A 139 26.59 -1.46 -9.22
C ASP A 139 26.24 -0.18 -9.97
N LYS A 140 25.04 0.38 -9.72
CA LYS A 140 24.56 1.62 -10.37
C LYS A 140 24.93 2.88 -9.60
N ILE A 141 25.04 2.77 -8.28
CA ILE A 141 25.22 3.92 -7.38
C ILE A 141 26.58 3.94 -6.69
N LYS A 142 27.44 2.98 -6.99
CA LYS A 142 28.77 2.86 -6.38
C LYS A 142 29.51 4.20 -6.38
N ASP A 143 29.97 4.61 -5.21
CA ASP A 143 30.76 5.82 -4.97
C ASP A 143 30.08 7.14 -5.40
N ALA A 144 28.74 7.15 -5.57
CA ALA A 144 28.01 8.36 -5.93
C ALA A 144 27.13 8.87 -4.77
N ASN A 145 27.12 10.17 -4.57
CA ASN A 145 26.08 10.81 -3.78
C ASN A 145 24.77 10.76 -4.57
N ILE A 146 23.68 10.33 -3.93
CA ILE A 146 22.39 10.12 -4.59
C ILE A 146 21.34 11.06 -4.04
N VAL A 147 20.58 11.70 -4.93
CA VAL A 147 19.29 12.32 -4.61
C VAL A 147 18.16 11.45 -5.17
N SER A 148 17.31 10.94 -4.30
CA SER A 148 16.15 10.13 -4.72
C SER A 148 14.96 11.02 -5.06
N ILE A 149 14.43 10.87 -6.27
CA ILE A 149 13.26 11.60 -6.78
C ILE A 149 12.10 10.62 -6.87
N ILE A 150 11.22 10.64 -5.86
CA ILE A 150 10.05 9.77 -5.80
C ILE A 150 8.91 10.43 -6.57
N LEU A 151 8.51 9.84 -7.69
CA LEU A 151 7.44 10.35 -8.53
C LEU A 151 6.11 9.71 -8.17
N GLY A 152 5.16 10.52 -7.69
CA GLY A 152 3.77 10.11 -7.50
C GLY A 152 2.96 10.19 -8.80
N GLY A 153 1.67 9.86 -8.71
CA GLY A 153 0.70 10.08 -9.78
C GLY A 153 -0.34 11.13 -9.40
N PRO A 154 -1.01 11.75 -10.38
CA PRO A 154 -2.12 12.65 -10.13
C PRO A 154 -3.29 11.92 -9.45
N ASN A 155 -4.13 12.66 -8.77
CA ASN A 155 -5.36 12.17 -8.17
C ASN A 155 -6.47 13.23 -8.32
N LYS A 156 -7.63 13.00 -7.71
CA LYS A 156 -8.76 13.96 -7.83
C LYS A 156 -8.51 15.33 -7.18
N TYR A 157 -7.47 15.47 -6.35
CA TYR A 157 -7.13 16.70 -5.65
C TYR A 157 -5.88 17.37 -6.20
N TYR A 158 -4.97 16.61 -6.81
CA TYR A 158 -3.67 17.07 -7.26
C TYR A 158 -3.41 16.63 -8.70
N SER A 159 -3.01 17.59 -9.52
CA SER A 159 -2.49 17.38 -10.87
C SER A 159 -1.13 18.07 -11.00
N PHE A 160 -0.37 17.70 -12.00
CA PHE A 160 0.93 18.30 -12.31
C PHE A 160 0.94 18.72 -13.76
N SER A 161 1.24 19.97 -14.02
CA SER A 161 1.59 20.43 -15.36
C SER A 161 3.06 20.09 -15.69
N ASP A 162 3.41 20.05 -16.96
CA ASP A 162 4.80 19.83 -17.37
C ASP A 162 5.69 20.98 -16.93
N GLU A 163 5.20 22.19 -16.98
CA GLU A 163 5.91 23.42 -16.58
C GLU A 163 6.26 23.38 -15.09
N GLU A 164 5.31 22.99 -14.22
CA GLU A 164 5.55 22.86 -12.79
C GLU A 164 6.60 21.77 -12.49
N LEU A 165 6.50 20.63 -13.15
CA LEU A 165 7.47 19.54 -12.99
C LEU A 165 8.87 19.95 -13.46
N ILE A 166 8.98 20.60 -14.61
CA ILE A 166 10.26 21.12 -15.13
C ILE A 166 10.89 22.12 -14.16
N GLN A 167 10.10 23.01 -13.56
CA GLN A 167 10.60 23.93 -12.54
C GLN A 167 11.15 23.20 -11.30
N VAL A 168 10.44 22.18 -10.83
CA VAL A 168 10.91 21.33 -9.71
C VAL A 168 12.21 20.62 -10.08
N PHE A 169 12.28 20.02 -11.27
CA PHE A 169 13.49 19.32 -11.73
C PHE A 169 14.68 20.28 -11.90
N LYS A 170 14.45 21.49 -12.40
CA LYS A 170 15.51 22.53 -12.47
C LYS A 170 16.03 22.89 -11.08
N LYS A 171 15.16 23.04 -10.08
CA LYS A 171 15.57 23.28 -8.69
C LYS A 171 16.42 22.12 -8.14
N ILE A 172 16.02 20.88 -8.40
CA ILE A 172 16.80 19.70 -8.00
C ILE A 172 18.16 19.71 -8.67
N LYS A 173 18.24 20.02 -9.98
CA LYS A 173 19.53 20.12 -10.71
C LYS A 173 20.43 21.16 -10.06
N THR A 174 19.91 22.36 -9.79
CA THR A 174 20.68 23.43 -9.17
C THR A 174 21.13 23.08 -7.74
N SER A 175 20.28 22.42 -6.97
CA SER A 175 20.57 22.15 -5.55
C SER A 175 21.44 20.91 -5.31
N PHE A 176 21.37 19.92 -6.19
CA PHE A 176 22.01 18.61 -5.97
C PHE A 176 22.94 18.19 -7.11
N ILE A 177 22.47 18.22 -8.35
CA ILE A 177 23.26 17.73 -9.49
C ILE A 177 24.51 18.62 -9.71
N SER A 178 24.38 19.94 -9.58
CA SER A 178 25.52 20.85 -9.63
C SER A 178 26.59 20.60 -8.55
N GLN A 179 26.23 19.88 -7.49
CA GLN A 179 27.15 19.48 -6.40
C GLN A 179 27.65 18.03 -6.58
N GLY A 180 27.46 17.42 -7.75
CA GLY A 180 27.95 16.07 -8.05
C GLY A 180 27.05 14.91 -7.63
N TYR A 181 25.82 15.20 -7.21
CA TYR A 181 24.83 14.13 -6.95
C TYR A 181 24.32 13.52 -8.25
N LYS A 182 24.00 12.22 -8.21
CA LYS A 182 23.24 11.54 -9.26
C LYS A 182 21.77 11.44 -8.87
N ALA A 183 20.87 11.54 -9.83
CA ALA A 183 19.44 11.42 -9.61
C ALA A 183 18.97 9.96 -9.69
N LEU A 184 18.36 9.44 -8.64
CA LEU A 184 17.66 8.18 -8.62
C LEU A 184 16.16 8.42 -8.78
N ILE A 185 15.61 8.13 -9.96
CA ILE A 185 14.21 8.36 -10.27
C ILE A 185 13.41 7.10 -9.92
N ILE A 186 12.45 7.23 -8.99
CA ILE A 186 11.63 6.14 -8.47
C ILE A 186 10.16 6.44 -8.80
N PRO A 187 9.64 5.95 -9.94
CA PRO A 187 8.23 6.12 -10.26
C PRO A 187 7.34 5.19 -9.42
N SER A 188 6.15 5.63 -9.08
CA SER A 188 5.11 4.78 -8.50
C SER A 188 4.28 4.12 -9.60
N MET A 189 3.52 3.08 -9.27
CA MET A 189 2.57 2.46 -10.20
C MET A 189 1.50 3.42 -10.75
N ARG A 190 1.29 4.56 -10.09
CA ARG A 190 0.35 5.61 -10.52
C ARG A 190 1.00 6.72 -11.33
N THR A 191 2.33 6.68 -11.48
CA THR A 191 3.05 7.71 -12.23
C THR A 191 2.78 7.54 -13.71
N PRO A 192 2.15 8.53 -14.39
CA PRO A 192 1.95 8.47 -15.83
C PRO A 192 3.29 8.39 -16.57
N LYS A 193 3.31 7.63 -17.66
CA LYS A 193 4.51 7.52 -18.50
C LYS A 193 5.06 8.87 -18.91
N ARG A 194 4.20 9.84 -19.25
CA ARG A 194 4.59 11.23 -19.57
C ARG A 194 5.51 11.86 -18.51
N ILE A 195 5.20 11.66 -17.23
CA ILE A 195 6.00 12.23 -16.11
C ILE A 195 7.35 11.51 -16.02
N ILE A 196 7.38 10.21 -16.24
CA ILE A 196 8.62 9.43 -16.25
C ILE A 196 9.51 9.89 -17.41
N ASP A 197 8.95 10.00 -18.61
CA ASP A 197 9.69 10.44 -19.82
C ASP A 197 10.23 11.85 -19.65
N LEU A 198 9.46 12.75 -19.01
CA LEU A 198 9.90 14.11 -18.71
C LEU A 198 11.08 14.11 -17.72
N ALA A 199 10.99 13.32 -16.64
CA ALA A 199 12.08 13.21 -15.68
C ALA A 199 13.35 12.60 -16.32
N MET A 200 13.19 11.57 -17.15
CA MET A 200 14.31 10.97 -17.87
C MET A 200 14.98 11.97 -18.82
N LYS A 201 14.19 12.80 -19.50
CA LYS A 201 14.73 13.85 -20.39
C LYS A 201 15.51 14.91 -19.61
N GLU A 202 15.00 15.32 -18.44
CA GLU A 202 15.65 16.33 -17.61
C GLU A 202 16.94 15.83 -16.94
N PHE A 203 17.03 14.54 -16.62
CA PHE A 203 18.20 13.93 -15.96
C PHE A 203 18.92 12.90 -16.83
N ILE A 204 18.99 13.15 -18.15
CA ILE A 204 19.46 12.16 -19.14
C ILE A 204 20.90 11.67 -18.90
N THR A 205 21.77 12.53 -18.37
CA THR A 205 23.19 12.21 -18.13
C THR A 205 23.48 11.89 -16.67
N GLU A 206 22.69 12.41 -15.75
CA GLU A 206 22.92 12.35 -14.30
C GLU A 206 21.92 11.44 -13.57
N GLY A 207 20.97 10.88 -14.33
CA GLY A 207 19.87 10.10 -13.75
C GLY A 207 19.80 8.68 -14.20
N PHE A 208 19.22 7.85 -13.37
CA PHE A 208 18.80 6.49 -13.74
C PHE A 208 17.45 6.19 -13.09
N VAL A 209 16.65 5.41 -13.78
CA VAL A 209 15.31 5.01 -13.34
C VAL A 209 15.39 3.62 -12.73
N VAL A 210 14.82 3.47 -11.54
CA VAL A 210 14.52 2.16 -10.98
C VAL A 210 13.12 1.80 -11.44
N ASN A 211 13.06 0.89 -12.41
CA ASN A 211 11.78 0.32 -12.81
C ASN A 211 11.20 -0.46 -11.63
N HIS A 212 9.95 -0.17 -11.32
CA HIS A 212 9.21 -0.95 -10.34
C HIS A 212 9.10 -2.40 -10.77
N VAL A 213 9.49 -3.22 -9.84
CA VAL A 213 9.03 -4.58 -9.78
C VAL A 213 7.56 -4.62 -9.41
#